data_a83c215cd736af2b5aee1607ae18f6ab
#
_entry.id   a83c215cd736af2b5aee1607ae18f6ab
#
_cell.length_a   1.000
_cell.length_b   1.000
_cell.length_c   1.000
_cell.angle_alpha   90.00
_cell.angle_beta   90.00
_cell.angle_gamma   90.00
#
_symmetry.space_group_name_H-M   'P 1'
#
loop_
_entity.id
_entity.type
_entity.pdbx_description
1 polymer ?
#
loop_
_entity_poly.entity_id
_entity_poly.type
_entity_poly.pdbx_seq_one_letter_code
_entity_poly.pdbx_strand_id
1 'polypeptide(L)'
;MSSEQTGSAGSTGLFEFLAWLEVNKKRLLTLAVVVVALGLVGYFIAYTRQQKEIRANQALFNLGMPLQQGENSPPIAAAAYLKVASGFSGTRAAEKAMLLAAGALFSENRYADAQTQFEKFLSQYGDSALAPTAALGVAACLESLEKIEEALKAYQGVITRYPEQAGKARLAAARLYETKNQPAEALKLYDSLIQPTAPSAWAGEARELKDALLRKYPQLAVTNAPKPALAAPIKSASAPASGVTVKTGATNAPRPVVGKSVTNAAKPK
;
A
#
# COMPACT_ATOMS: atom_id res chain seq x y z
N MET A 1 -36.30 66.96 26.47
CA MET A 1 -35.94 66.10 27.60
C MET A 1 -36.54 64.72 27.31
N SER A 2 -35.82 63.89 26.66
CA SER A 2 -36.23 62.54 26.32
C SER A 2 -35.30 61.62 27.12
N SER A 3 -35.82 60.99 28.14
CA SER A 3 -35.13 60.02 28.96
C SER A 3 -35.19 58.69 28.27
N GLU A 4 -34.01 58.19 27.96
CA GLU A 4 -33.72 56.83 27.48
C GLU A 4 -34.22 55.78 28.47
N GLN A 5 -35.08 54.87 28.00
CA GLN A 5 -35.34 53.59 28.63
C GLN A 5 -34.56 52.57 27.91
N THR A 6 -33.29 52.41 28.26
CA THR A 6 -32.47 51.26 27.92
C THR A 6 -32.37 50.38 29.16
N GLY A 7 -32.82 49.15 29.06
CA GLY A 7 -32.40 48.09 29.97
C GLY A 7 -33.50 47.37 30.70
N SER A 8 -34.07 46.31 30.08
CA SER A 8 -34.66 45.18 30.81
C SER A 8 -35.01 43.97 29.93
N ALA A 9 -34.44 43.84 28.76
CA ALA A 9 -34.74 42.65 27.92
C ALA A 9 -33.96 41.39 28.29
N GLY A 10 -32.90 41.49 29.12
CA GLY A 10 -32.05 40.37 29.51
C GLY A 10 -32.49 39.58 30.75
N SER A 11 -33.31 40.24 31.61
CA SER A 11 -33.72 39.63 32.90
C SER A 11 -34.97 38.75 32.81
N THR A 12 -35.91 39.09 31.92
CA THR A 12 -37.15 38.34 31.76
C THR A 12 -36.92 36.92 31.23
N GLY A 13 -36.03 36.71 30.26
CA GLY A 13 -35.71 35.39 29.72
C GLY A 13 -35.03 34.46 30.74
N LEU A 14 -34.22 35.02 31.64
CA LEU A 14 -33.59 34.23 32.73
C LEU A 14 -34.60 33.77 33.77
N PHE A 15 -35.55 34.65 34.15
CA PHE A 15 -36.60 34.28 35.11
C PHE A 15 -37.59 33.27 34.51
N GLU A 16 -37.96 33.40 33.25
CA GLU A 16 -38.80 32.43 32.54
C GLU A 16 -38.11 31.07 32.43
N PHE A 17 -36.80 31.05 32.11
CA PHE A 17 -36.02 29.83 32.07
C PHE A 17 -35.92 29.15 33.46
N LEU A 18 -35.67 29.92 34.52
CA LEU A 18 -35.60 29.40 35.87
C LEU A 18 -36.98 28.87 36.35
N ALA A 19 -38.08 29.56 36.03
CA ALA A 19 -39.45 29.10 36.34
C ALA A 19 -39.77 27.79 35.57
N TRP A 20 -39.39 27.71 34.28
CA TRP A 20 -39.53 26.49 33.49
C TRP A 20 -38.68 25.32 34.07
N LEU A 21 -37.48 25.63 34.51
CA LEU A 21 -36.57 24.66 35.16
C LEU A 21 -37.19 24.10 36.43
N GLU A 22 -37.83 24.95 37.22
CA GLU A 22 -38.46 24.56 38.48
C GLU A 22 -39.69 23.69 38.26
N VAL A 23 -40.51 23.97 37.28
CA VAL A 23 -41.66 23.16 36.88
C VAL A 23 -41.26 21.81 36.34
N ASN A 24 -40.16 21.75 35.61
CA ASN A 24 -39.68 20.53 34.94
C ASN A 24 -38.55 19.80 35.71
N LYS A 25 -38.21 20.23 36.93
CA LYS A 25 -37.05 19.70 37.70
C LYS A 25 -37.03 18.17 37.83
N LYS A 26 -38.19 17.54 38.06
CA LYS A 26 -38.25 16.06 38.14
C LYS A 26 -37.91 15.39 36.80
N ARG A 27 -38.45 15.92 35.69
CA ARG A 27 -38.16 15.40 34.34
C ARG A 27 -36.70 15.63 33.92
N LEU A 28 -36.18 16.82 34.26
CA LEU A 28 -34.77 17.16 34.01
C LEU A 28 -33.83 16.32 34.84
N LEU A 29 -34.17 16.06 36.11
CA LEU A 29 -33.37 15.17 36.96
C LEU A 29 -33.37 13.74 36.43
N THR A 30 -34.51 13.20 36.03
CA THR A 30 -34.59 11.86 35.43
C THR A 30 -33.80 11.80 34.13
N LEU A 31 -33.88 12.79 33.28
CA LEU A 31 -33.12 12.86 32.03
C LEU A 31 -31.62 12.96 32.31
N ALA A 32 -31.19 13.76 33.27
CA ALA A 32 -29.79 13.86 33.69
C ALA A 32 -29.26 12.53 34.22
N VAL A 33 -30.04 11.82 35.06
CA VAL A 33 -29.68 10.49 35.56
C VAL A 33 -29.50 9.48 34.39
N VAL A 34 -30.43 9.51 33.42
CA VAL A 34 -30.34 8.62 32.23
C VAL A 34 -29.09 8.94 31.39
N VAL A 35 -28.80 10.22 31.16
CA VAL A 35 -27.60 10.64 30.40
C VAL A 35 -26.33 10.21 31.12
N VAL A 36 -26.26 10.41 32.44
CA VAL A 36 -25.12 9.94 33.26
C VAL A 36 -24.98 8.41 33.20
N ALA A 37 -26.10 7.68 33.35
CA ALA A 37 -26.07 6.22 33.26
C ALA A 37 -25.58 5.72 31.89
N LEU A 38 -26.07 6.33 30.80
CA LEU A 38 -25.59 6.01 29.45
C LEU A 38 -24.11 6.36 29.26
N GLY A 39 -23.67 7.48 29.81
CA GLY A 39 -22.26 7.89 29.81
C GLY A 39 -21.36 6.90 30.55
N LEU A 40 -21.79 6.41 31.73
CA LEU A 40 -21.07 5.41 32.50
C LEU A 40 -21.01 4.07 31.78
N VAL A 41 -22.10 3.64 31.14
CA VAL A 41 -22.11 2.41 30.32
C VAL A 41 -21.16 2.55 29.14
N GLY A 42 -21.20 3.66 28.43
CA GLY A 42 -20.28 3.94 27.32
C GLY A 42 -18.81 3.95 27.77
N TYR A 43 -18.51 4.60 28.89
CA TYR A 43 -17.18 4.62 29.49
C TYR A 43 -16.72 3.22 29.87
N PHE A 44 -17.58 2.42 30.51
CA PHE A 44 -17.25 1.06 30.91
C PHE A 44 -16.96 0.14 29.70
N ILE A 45 -17.76 0.28 28.62
CA ILE A 45 -17.52 -0.44 27.37
C ILE A 45 -16.18 -0.03 26.74
N ALA A 46 -15.89 1.26 26.69
CA ALA A 46 -14.62 1.76 26.16
C ALA A 46 -13.41 1.26 26.99
N TYR A 47 -13.53 1.31 28.30
CA TYR A 47 -12.51 0.83 29.23
C TYR A 47 -12.23 -0.69 29.07
N THR A 48 -13.27 -1.50 28.99
CA THR A 48 -13.11 -2.95 28.81
C THR A 48 -12.50 -3.30 27.44
N ARG A 49 -12.88 -2.56 26.39
CA ARG A 49 -12.28 -2.72 25.06
C ARG A 49 -10.79 -2.36 25.08
N GLN A 50 -10.41 -1.27 25.72
CA GLN A 50 -9.01 -0.85 25.83
C GLN A 50 -8.19 -1.88 26.62
N GLN A 51 -8.71 -2.40 27.73
CA GLN A 51 -8.04 -3.45 28.51
C GLN A 51 -7.86 -4.75 27.71
N LYS A 52 -8.87 -5.10 26.91
CA LYS A 52 -8.80 -6.27 26.02
C LYS A 52 -7.71 -6.09 24.96
N GLU A 53 -7.60 -4.88 24.37
CA GLU A 53 -6.56 -4.55 23.38
C GLU A 53 -5.15 -4.64 23.98
N ILE A 54 -4.94 -4.07 25.19
CA ILE A 54 -3.65 -4.15 25.89
C ILE A 54 -3.23 -5.60 26.13
N ARG A 55 -4.13 -6.43 26.63
CA ARG A 55 -3.86 -7.87 26.88
C ARG A 55 -3.59 -8.62 25.58
N ALA A 56 -4.32 -8.31 24.52
CA ALA A 56 -4.14 -8.90 23.21
C ALA A 56 -2.77 -8.55 22.62
N ASN A 57 -2.37 -7.28 22.72
CA ASN A 57 -1.04 -6.84 22.28
C ASN A 57 0.08 -7.49 23.08
N GLN A 58 -0.07 -7.63 24.40
CA GLN A 58 0.88 -8.37 25.24
C GLN A 58 0.98 -9.83 24.82
N ALA A 59 -0.16 -10.49 24.60
CA ALA A 59 -0.17 -11.89 24.18
C ALA A 59 0.53 -12.08 22.82
N LEU A 60 0.29 -11.19 21.86
CA LEU A 60 0.94 -11.22 20.55
C LEU A 60 2.45 -10.90 20.65
N PHE A 61 2.80 -9.91 21.47
CA PHE A 61 4.19 -9.52 21.72
C PHE A 61 4.99 -10.65 22.35
N ASN A 62 4.42 -11.35 23.34
CA ASN A 62 5.06 -12.49 24.01
C ASN A 62 5.31 -13.67 23.06
N LEU A 63 4.52 -13.83 21.99
CA LEU A 63 4.79 -14.80 20.95
C LEU A 63 6.01 -14.37 20.09
N GLY A 64 6.11 -13.08 19.80
CA GLY A 64 7.18 -12.53 18.94
C GLY A 64 8.49 -12.21 19.65
N MET A 65 8.55 -12.38 20.97
CA MET A 65 9.79 -12.19 21.75
C MET A 65 10.47 -13.51 22.09
N PRO A 66 11.34 -14.02 21.25
CA PRO A 66 12.34 -14.98 21.68
C PRO A 66 13.53 -14.21 22.28
N LEU A 67 13.34 -13.54 23.42
CA LEU A 67 14.45 -12.88 24.14
C LEU A 67 15.51 -13.88 24.65
N GLN A 68 15.34 -15.17 24.38
CA GLN A 68 16.28 -16.23 24.75
C GLN A 68 16.47 -17.29 23.64
N GLN A 69 15.84 -17.11 22.50
CA GLN A 69 16.04 -18.03 21.39
C GLN A 69 17.07 -17.42 20.46
N GLY A 70 18.21 -18.10 20.30
CA GLY A 70 19.26 -17.73 19.35
C GLY A 70 18.74 -17.73 17.91
N GLU A 71 19.58 -17.33 16.98
CA GLU A 71 19.31 -17.16 15.54
C GLU A 71 18.69 -18.40 14.84
N ASN A 72 18.66 -19.57 15.52
CA ASN A 72 18.12 -20.84 15.06
C ASN A 72 16.78 -21.24 15.72
N SER A 73 16.02 -20.31 16.26
CA SER A 73 14.72 -20.62 16.85
C SER A 73 13.73 -21.09 15.80
N PRO A 74 12.95 -22.17 16.08
CA PRO A 74 11.91 -22.61 15.16
C PRO A 74 10.88 -21.49 14.96
N PRO A 75 10.32 -21.36 13.75
CA PRO A 75 9.28 -20.36 13.48
C PRO A 75 8.09 -20.59 14.39
N ILE A 76 7.42 -19.49 14.78
CA ILE A 76 6.24 -19.56 15.64
C ILE A 76 5.15 -20.29 14.88
N ALA A 77 4.66 -21.40 15.46
CA ALA A 77 3.60 -22.20 14.86
C ALA A 77 2.31 -21.37 14.67
N ALA A 78 1.64 -21.56 13.53
CA ALA A 78 0.37 -20.91 13.22
C ALA A 78 -0.68 -21.03 14.33
N ALA A 79 -0.72 -22.18 15.02
CA ALA A 79 -1.65 -22.43 16.14
C ALA A 79 -1.51 -21.42 17.28
N ALA A 80 -0.29 -20.92 17.55
CA ALA A 80 -0.07 -19.93 18.60
C ALA A 80 -0.71 -18.57 18.23
N TYR A 81 -0.57 -18.14 16.99
CA TYR A 81 -1.23 -16.94 16.48
C TYR A 81 -2.75 -17.09 16.44
N LEU A 82 -3.27 -18.25 16.03
CA LEU A 82 -4.72 -18.53 16.02
C LEU A 82 -5.32 -18.48 17.42
N LYS A 83 -4.58 -18.94 18.45
CA LYS A 83 -5.01 -18.82 19.85
C LYS A 83 -5.16 -17.36 20.28
N VAL A 84 -4.25 -16.48 19.90
CA VAL A 84 -4.37 -15.04 20.17
C VAL A 84 -5.54 -14.44 19.38
N ALA A 85 -5.66 -14.75 18.09
CA ALA A 85 -6.74 -14.25 17.24
C ALA A 85 -8.13 -14.61 17.78
N SER A 86 -8.33 -15.86 18.22
CA SER A 86 -9.61 -16.33 18.77
C SER A 86 -9.87 -15.79 20.18
N GLY A 87 -8.86 -15.78 21.06
CA GLY A 87 -9.01 -15.34 22.45
C GLY A 87 -9.30 -13.84 22.59
N PHE A 88 -8.85 -13.03 21.63
CA PHE A 88 -9.00 -11.58 21.66
C PHE A 88 -9.77 -11.01 20.45
N SER A 89 -10.71 -11.77 19.92
CA SER A 89 -11.50 -11.36 18.74
C SER A 89 -12.04 -9.94 18.88
N GLY A 90 -12.03 -9.17 17.79
CA GLY A 90 -12.47 -7.77 17.74
C GLY A 90 -11.40 -6.76 18.22
N THR A 91 -10.16 -7.18 18.50
CA THR A 91 -9.03 -6.30 18.77
C THR A 91 -8.12 -6.20 17.52
N ARG A 92 -7.37 -5.10 17.40
CA ARG A 92 -6.36 -4.94 16.33
C ARG A 92 -5.25 -5.98 16.44
N ALA A 93 -4.90 -6.37 17.66
CA ALA A 93 -3.93 -7.43 17.88
C ALA A 93 -4.43 -8.80 17.37
N ALA A 94 -5.72 -9.12 17.56
CA ALA A 94 -6.31 -10.34 17.04
C ALA A 94 -6.37 -10.35 15.51
N GLU A 95 -6.69 -9.21 14.90
CA GLU A 95 -6.64 -8.99 13.45
C GLU A 95 -5.22 -9.29 12.90
N LYS A 96 -4.20 -8.66 13.51
CA LYS A 96 -2.80 -8.89 13.15
C LYS A 96 -2.37 -10.35 13.38
N ALA A 97 -2.79 -10.95 14.49
CA ALA A 97 -2.50 -12.35 14.80
C ALA A 97 -3.10 -13.31 13.76
N MET A 98 -4.32 -13.04 13.27
CA MET A 98 -4.95 -13.83 12.22
C MET A 98 -4.16 -13.79 10.90
N LEU A 99 -3.68 -12.60 10.51
CA LEU A 99 -2.85 -12.45 9.32
C LEU A 99 -1.50 -13.18 9.47
N LEU A 100 -0.87 -13.07 10.64
CA LEU A 100 0.38 -13.78 10.95
C LEU A 100 0.18 -15.30 10.98
N ALA A 101 -0.96 -15.78 11.49
CA ALA A 101 -1.30 -17.19 11.44
C ALA A 101 -1.41 -17.71 10.00
N ALA A 102 -2.07 -16.96 9.13
CA ALA A 102 -2.16 -17.31 7.71
C ALA A 102 -0.77 -17.34 7.04
N GLY A 103 0.08 -16.36 7.34
CA GLY A 103 1.47 -16.34 6.87
C GLY A 103 2.30 -17.51 7.40
N ALA A 104 2.13 -17.90 8.66
CA ALA A 104 2.80 -19.05 9.26
C ALA A 104 2.36 -20.37 8.59
N LEU A 105 1.06 -20.55 8.34
CA LEU A 105 0.54 -21.70 7.60
C LEU A 105 1.13 -21.77 6.19
N PHE A 106 1.26 -20.63 5.53
CA PHE A 106 1.91 -20.56 4.22
C PHE A 106 3.38 -21.03 4.28
N SER A 107 4.11 -20.57 5.30
CA SER A 107 5.52 -20.98 5.52
C SER A 107 5.65 -22.45 5.91
N GLU A 108 4.62 -23.04 6.50
CA GLU A 108 4.50 -24.48 6.81
C GLU A 108 4.09 -25.29 5.57
N ASN A 109 4.00 -24.69 4.37
CA ASN A 109 3.49 -25.28 3.12
C ASN A 109 2.03 -25.77 3.20
N ARG A 110 1.28 -25.32 4.17
CA ARG A 110 -0.14 -25.61 4.37
C ARG A 110 -1.00 -24.61 3.62
N TYR A 111 -0.84 -24.55 2.31
CA TYR A 111 -1.40 -23.50 1.45
C TYR A 111 -2.93 -23.44 1.47
N ALA A 112 -3.62 -24.59 1.54
CA ALA A 112 -5.09 -24.62 1.61
C ALA A 112 -5.60 -24.04 2.93
N ASP A 113 -4.93 -24.36 4.06
CA ASP A 113 -5.27 -23.82 5.37
C ASP A 113 -4.96 -22.31 5.42
N ALA A 114 -3.81 -21.90 4.86
CA ALA A 114 -3.43 -20.49 4.75
C ALA A 114 -4.46 -19.70 3.94
N GLN A 115 -4.87 -20.21 2.77
CA GLN A 115 -5.91 -19.61 1.95
C GLN A 115 -7.19 -19.39 2.76
N THR A 116 -7.65 -20.42 3.45
CA THR A 116 -8.85 -20.36 4.29
C THR A 116 -8.74 -19.26 5.35
N GLN A 117 -7.57 -19.11 5.99
CA GLN A 117 -7.38 -18.06 7.01
C GLN A 117 -7.30 -16.65 6.39
N PHE A 118 -6.65 -16.48 5.22
CA PHE A 118 -6.66 -15.20 4.51
C PHE A 118 -8.07 -14.81 4.05
N GLU A 119 -8.85 -15.74 3.51
CA GLU A 119 -10.25 -15.51 3.11
C GLU A 119 -11.12 -15.15 4.30
N LYS A 120 -10.96 -15.86 5.41
CA LYS A 120 -11.63 -15.54 6.68
C LYS A 120 -11.25 -14.14 7.17
N PHE A 121 -9.98 -13.76 7.06
CA PHE A 121 -9.53 -12.41 7.37
C PHE A 121 -10.28 -11.37 6.51
N LEU A 122 -10.31 -11.57 5.20
CA LEU A 122 -10.99 -10.66 4.28
C LEU A 122 -12.49 -10.53 4.54
N SER A 123 -13.14 -11.64 4.95
CA SER A 123 -14.57 -11.62 5.30
C SER A 123 -14.85 -10.86 6.59
N GLN A 124 -13.95 -10.90 7.56
CA GLN A 124 -14.13 -10.27 8.87
C GLN A 124 -13.58 -8.84 8.93
N TYR A 125 -12.51 -8.57 8.18
CA TYR A 125 -11.71 -7.35 8.24
C TYR A 125 -11.42 -6.78 6.84
N GLY A 126 -12.39 -6.85 5.93
CA GLY A 126 -12.23 -6.42 4.53
C GLY A 126 -11.88 -4.94 4.35
N ASP A 127 -12.23 -4.10 5.33
CA ASP A 127 -11.92 -2.66 5.34
C ASP A 127 -10.64 -2.32 6.12
N SER A 128 -9.94 -3.33 6.61
CA SER A 128 -8.69 -3.14 7.33
C SER A 128 -7.55 -2.68 6.41
N ALA A 129 -6.63 -1.90 6.96
CA ALA A 129 -5.36 -1.58 6.30
C ALA A 129 -4.50 -2.83 5.99
N LEU A 130 -4.80 -3.98 6.58
CA LEU A 130 -4.12 -5.25 6.33
C LEU A 130 -4.83 -6.10 5.26
N ALA A 131 -6.04 -5.72 4.81
CA ALA A 131 -6.78 -6.44 3.79
C ALA A 131 -6.02 -6.61 2.46
N PRO A 132 -5.25 -5.62 1.97
CA PRO A 132 -4.41 -5.79 0.78
C PRO A 132 -3.41 -6.92 0.89
N THR A 133 -2.79 -7.07 2.07
CA THR A 133 -1.82 -8.16 2.35
C THR A 133 -2.52 -9.52 2.38
N ALA A 134 -3.70 -9.60 2.99
CA ALA A 134 -4.48 -10.83 3.00
C ALA A 134 -4.95 -11.24 1.60
N ALA A 135 -5.40 -10.28 0.78
CA ALA A 135 -5.81 -10.54 -0.61
C ALA A 135 -4.64 -11.04 -1.47
N LEU A 136 -3.46 -10.44 -1.29
CA LEU A 136 -2.24 -10.93 -1.94
C LEU A 136 -1.86 -12.33 -1.45
N GLY A 137 -2.07 -12.61 -0.15
CA GLY A 137 -1.86 -13.93 0.44
C GLY A 137 -2.76 -15.01 -0.15
N VAL A 138 -4.04 -14.71 -0.40
CA VAL A 138 -4.96 -15.62 -1.12
C VAL A 138 -4.42 -15.95 -2.50
N ALA A 139 -4.01 -14.93 -3.27
CA ALA A 139 -3.46 -15.14 -4.61
C ALA A 139 -2.20 -16.01 -4.59
N ALA A 140 -1.29 -15.76 -3.64
CA ALA A 140 -0.08 -16.56 -3.47
C ALA A 140 -0.37 -18.02 -3.05
N CYS A 141 -1.39 -18.25 -2.21
CA CYS A 141 -1.83 -19.59 -1.85
C CYS A 141 -2.36 -20.35 -3.07
N LEU A 142 -3.18 -19.69 -3.91
CA LEU A 142 -3.70 -20.29 -5.15
C LEU A 142 -2.57 -20.64 -6.12
N GLU A 143 -1.57 -19.77 -6.24
CA GLU A 143 -0.35 -20.03 -7.03
C GLU A 143 0.37 -21.26 -6.51
N SER A 144 0.63 -21.35 -5.19
CA SER A 144 1.32 -22.49 -4.58
C SER A 144 0.52 -23.79 -4.62
N LEU A 145 -0.82 -23.70 -4.80
CA LEU A 145 -1.70 -24.84 -5.04
C LEU A 145 -1.82 -25.20 -6.53
N GLU A 146 -1.01 -24.57 -7.41
CA GLU A 146 -1.03 -24.74 -8.87
C GLU A 146 -2.39 -24.38 -9.52
N LYS A 147 -3.24 -23.64 -8.83
CA LYS A 147 -4.52 -23.12 -9.34
C LYS A 147 -4.30 -21.84 -10.14
N ILE A 148 -3.57 -21.96 -11.25
CA ILE A 148 -3.01 -20.81 -11.98
C ILE A 148 -4.06 -19.80 -12.43
N GLU A 149 -5.21 -20.26 -12.96
CA GLU A 149 -6.27 -19.36 -13.44
C GLU A 149 -6.92 -18.59 -12.29
N GLU A 150 -7.15 -19.27 -11.16
CA GLU A 150 -7.71 -18.65 -9.97
C GLU A 150 -6.71 -17.65 -9.37
N ALA A 151 -5.42 -18.00 -9.35
CA ALA A 151 -4.35 -17.12 -8.89
C ALA A 151 -4.26 -15.84 -9.75
N LEU A 152 -4.27 -15.97 -11.07
CA LEU A 152 -4.27 -14.82 -11.98
C LEU A 152 -5.47 -13.91 -11.74
N LYS A 153 -6.67 -14.48 -11.59
CA LYS A 153 -7.90 -13.73 -11.26
C LYS A 153 -7.75 -13.02 -9.90
N ALA A 154 -7.22 -13.70 -8.90
CA ALA A 154 -6.99 -13.13 -7.58
C ALA A 154 -5.98 -11.98 -7.63
N TYR A 155 -4.84 -12.15 -8.32
CA TYR A 155 -3.86 -11.07 -8.54
C TYR A 155 -4.47 -9.88 -9.27
N GLN A 156 -5.31 -10.12 -10.31
CA GLN A 156 -6.01 -9.04 -11.00
C GLN A 156 -6.96 -8.28 -10.06
N GLY A 157 -7.62 -8.99 -9.15
CA GLY A 157 -8.44 -8.38 -8.08
C GLY A 157 -7.60 -7.48 -7.17
N VAL A 158 -6.41 -7.92 -6.77
CA VAL A 158 -5.47 -7.11 -5.98
C VAL A 158 -5.02 -5.86 -6.75
N ILE A 159 -4.64 -6.01 -8.01
CA ILE A 159 -4.20 -4.88 -8.87
C ILE A 159 -5.28 -3.80 -8.97
N THR A 160 -6.53 -4.20 -9.05
CA THR A 160 -7.66 -3.28 -9.25
C THR A 160 -8.10 -2.62 -7.94
N ARG A 161 -8.13 -3.38 -6.85
CA ARG A 161 -8.70 -2.93 -5.58
C ARG A 161 -7.68 -2.27 -4.64
N TYR A 162 -6.40 -2.65 -4.74
CA TYR A 162 -5.37 -2.27 -3.79
C TYR A 162 -4.14 -1.69 -4.50
N PRO A 163 -4.13 -0.39 -4.83
CA PRO A 163 -3.05 0.25 -5.58
C PRO A 163 -1.67 0.08 -4.94
N GLU A 164 -1.60 0.05 -3.61
CA GLU A 164 -0.37 -0.12 -2.83
C GLU A 164 0.28 -1.50 -3.00
N GLN A 165 -0.51 -2.54 -3.31
CA GLN A 165 -0.02 -3.90 -3.58
C GLN A 165 0.00 -4.23 -5.09
N ALA A 166 -0.50 -3.34 -5.93
CA ALA A 166 -0.64 -3.59 -7.36
C ALA A 166 0.69 -3.90 -8.05
N GLY A 167 1.79 -3.27 -7.63
CA GLY A 167 3.12 -3.54 -8.19
C GLY A 167 3.57 -4.98 -7.95
N LYS A 168 3.45 -5.46 -6.71
CA LYS A 168 3.79 -6.83 -6.36
C LYS A 168 2.88 -7.84 -7.04
N ALA A 169 1.58 -7.56 -7.09
CA ALA A 169 0.61 -8.43 -7.76
C ALA A 169 0.85 -8.52 -9.27
N ARG A 170 1.21 -7.41 -9.95
CA ARG A 170 1.60 -7.43 -11.38
C ARG A 170 2.83 -8.28 -11.63
N LEU A 171 3.82 -8.17 -10.77
CA LEU A 171 5.06 -8.94 -10.90
C LEU A 171 4.79 -10.45 -10.77
N ALA A 172 4.00 -10.85 -9.77
CA ALA A 172 3.60 -12.24 -9.58
C ALA A 172 2.75 -12.75 -10.76
N ALA A 173 1.75 -12.00 -11.19
CA ALA A 173 0.92 -12.35 -12.34
C ALA A 173 1.74 -12.48 -13.63
N ALA A 174 2.75 -11.61 -13.85
CA ALA A 174 3.63 -11.71 -15.02
C ALA A 174 4.40 -13.02 -15.04
N ARG A 175 4.96 -13.46 -13.90
CA ARG A 175 5.64 -14.76 -13.76
C ARG A 175 4.70 -15.93 -14.04
N LEU A 176 3.44 -15.85 -13.58
CA LEU A 176 2.44 -16.88 -13.87
C LEU A 176 2.09 -16.94 -15.35
N TYR A 177 2.05 -15.81 -16.07
CA TYR A 177 1.87 -15.79 -17.51
C TYR A 177 3.06 -16.43 -18.25
N GLU A 178 4.29 -16.26 -17.75
CA GLU A 178 5.45 -16.97 -18.29
C GLU A 178 5.33 -18.48 -18.11
N THR A 179 4.89 -18.94 -16.92
CA THR A 179 4.65 -20.37 -16.63
C THR A 179 3.58 -20.95 -17.56
N LYS A 180 2.56 -20.16 -17.91
CA LYS A 180 1.53 -20.54 -18.89
C LYS A 180 1.99 -20.46 -20.34
N ASN A 181 3.26 -20.14 -20.61
CA ASN A 181 3.78 -19.89 -21.96
C ASN A 181 3.00 -18.77 -22.70
N GLN A 182 2.63 -17.73 -21.96
CA GLN A 182 1.96 -16.53 -22.47
C GLN A 182 2.86 -15.28 -22.29
N PRO A 183 4.03 -15.25 -22.97
CA PRO A 183 5.06 -14.22 -22.72
C PRO A 183 4.63 -12.81 -23.16
N ALA A 184 3.68 -12.69 -24.08
CA ALA A 184 3.14 -11.39 -24.48
C ALA A 184 2.35 -10.72 -23.36
N GLU A 185 1.59 -11.47 -22.57
CA GLU A 185 0.85 -10.95 -21.41
C GLU A 185 1.81 -10.60 -20.27
N ALA A 186 2.83 -11.43 -20.02
CA ALA A 186 3.88 -11.14 -19.05
C ALA A 186 4.58 -9.80 -19.39
N LEU A 187 4.95 -9.62 -20.67
CA LEU A 187 5.61 -8.41 -21.15
C LEU A 187 4.79 -7.14 -20.89
N LYS A 188 3.47 -7.17 -21.14
CA LYS A 188 2.57 -6.05 -20.83
C LYS A 188 2.61 -5.65 -19.36
N LEU A 189 2.62 -6.64 -18.45
CA LEU A 189 2.68 -6.39 -17.02
C LEU A 189 4.04 -5.81 -16.60
N TYR A 190 5.15 -6.33 -17.12
CA TYR A 190 6.47 -5.75 -16.87
C TYR A 190 6.56 -4.31 -17.39
N ASP A 191 6.07 -4.04 -18.61
CA ASP A 191 6.04 -2.69 -19.17
C ASP A 191 5.24 -1.73 -18.30
N SER A 192 4.12 -2.18 -17.73
CA SER A 192 3.31 -1.37 -16.83
C SER A 192 4.00 -0.98 -15.53
N LEU A 193 5.00 -1.77 -15.09
CA LEU A 193 5.80 -1.51 -13.89
C LEU A 193 6.99 -0.57 -14.15
N ILE A 194 7.44 -0.50 -15.40
CA ILE A 194 8.65 0.24 -15.81
C ILE A 194 8.32 1.68 -16.25
N GLN A 195 7.05 2.05 -16.32
CA GLN A 195 6.61 3.35 -16.86
C GLN A 195 7.28 4.54 -16.16
N PRO A 196 7.86 5.51 -16.91
CA PRO A 196 8.54 6.68 -16.33
C PRO A 196 7.62 7.60 -15.55
N THR A 197 6.33 7.65 -15.91
CA THR A 197 5.31 8.53 -15.34
C THR A 197 4.81 8.06 -13.96
N ALA A 198 5.05 6.81 -13.61
CA ALA A 198 4.67 6.24 -12.33
C ALA A 198 5.77 5.27 -11.85
N PRO A 199 6.89 5.78 -11.31
CA PRO A 199 7.99 4.94 -10.87
C PRO A 199 7.51 3.97 -9.80
N SER A 200 7.66 2.68 -10.09
CA SER A 200 7.32 1.59 -9.17
C SER A 200 8.57 1.13 -8.42
N ALA A 201 8.41 0.80 -7.13
CA ALA A 201 9.48 0.14 -6.37
C ALA A 201 9.95 -1.17 -7.02
N TRP A 202 9.11 -1.77 -7.88
CA TRP A 202 9.35 -3.03 -8.59
C TRP A 202 9.92 -2.84 -9.99
N ALA A 203 10.17 -1.59 -10.44
CA ALA A 203 10.62 -1.29 -11.78
C ALA A 203 12.00 -1.87 -12.12
N GLY A 204 12.90 -1.96 -11.15
CA GLY A 204 14.22 -2.58 -11.31
C GLY A 204 14.09 -4.07 -11.63
N GLU A 205 13.41 -4.81 -10.77
CA GLU A 205 13.15 -6.25 -10.94
C GLU A 205 12.36 -6.54 -12.22
N ALA A 206 11.35 -5.71 -12.52
CA ALA A 206 10.57 -5.85 -13.75
C ALA A 206 11.43 -5.67 -15.02
N ARG A 207 12.45 -4.77 -15.01
CA ARG A 207 13.38 -4.63 -16.14
C ARG A 207 14.22 -5.88 -16.34
N GLU A 208 14.80 -6.41 -15.28
CA GLU A 208 15.63 -7.62 -15.34
C GLU A 208 14.83 -8.83 -15.88
N LEU A 209 13.60 -9.00 -15.39
CA LEU A 209 12.69 -10.08 -15.85
C LEU A 209 12.25 -9.85 -17.30
N LYS A 210 11.93 -8.61 -17.68
CA LYS A 210 11.60 -8.25 -19.06
C LYS A 210 12.77 -8.58 -20.00
N ASP A 211 14.00 -8.19 -19.64
CA ASP A 211 15.18 -8.44 -20.46
C ASP A 211 15.45 -9.94 -20.58
N ALA A 212 15.23 -10.71 -19.52
CA ALA A 212 15.30 -12.17 -19.56
C ALA A 212 14.24 -12.78 -20.49
N LEU A 213 13.02 -12.26 -20.41
CA LEU A 213 11.89 -12.67 -21.26
C LEU A 213 12.18 -12.40 -22.74
N LEU A 214 12.70 -11.21 -23.07
CA LEU A 214 13.02 -10.82 -24.44
C LEU A 214 14.22 -11.60 -25.01
N ARG A 215 15.19 -12.00 -24.18
CA ARG A 215 16.24 -12.95 -24.61
C ARG A 215 15.67 -14.30 -24.96
N LYS A 216 14.66 -14.79 -24.22
CA LYS A 216 14.01 -16.08 -24.48
C LYS A 216 13.05 -16.02 -25.67
N TYR A 217 12.40 -14.86 -25.89
CA TYR A 217 11.40 -14.64 -26.94
C TYR A 217 11.72 -13.38 -27.76
N PRO A 218 12.77 -13.39 -28.63
CA PRO A 218 13.22 -12.18 -29.35
C PRO A 218 12.15 -11.55 -30.26
N GLN A 219 11.21 -12.36 -30.76
CA GLN A 219 10.11 -11.90 -31.61
C GLN A 219 9.21 -10.85 -30.91
N LEU A 220 9.14 -10.84 -29.57
CA LEU A 220 8.35 -9.87 -28.83
C LEU A 220 8.99 -8.46 -28.81
N ALA A 221 10.28 -8.36 -29.03
CA ALA A 221 10.98 -7.08 -29.10
C ALA A 221 10.54 -6.28 -30.33
N VAL A 222 10.25 -6.97 -31.44
CA VAL A 222 9.89 -6.34 -32.72
C VAL A 222 8.45 -5.80 -32.71
N THR A 223 7.54 -6.50 -32.01
CA THR A 223 6.12 -6.08 -31.91
C THR A 223 5.90 -4.89 -30.99
N ASN A 224 6.82 -4.62 -30.06
CA ASN A 224 6.74 -3.51 -29.09
C ASN A 224 7.60 -2.30 -29.46
N ALA A 225 8.31 -2.33 -30.61
CA ALA A 225 8.94 -1.11 -31.11
C ALA A 225 7.86 -0.05 -31.35
N PRO A 226 8.00 1.18 -30.87
CA PRO A 226 7.07 2.24 -31.22
C PRO A 226 7.00 2.31 -32.73
N LYS A 227 5.78 2.12 -33.29
CA LYS A 227 5.55 2.22 -34.74
C LYS A 227 6.25 3.51 -35.20
N PRO A 228 7.24 3.44 -36.13
CA PRO A 228 7.91 4.63 -36.57
C PRO A 228 6.82 5.60 -37.01
N ALA A 229 6.79 6.79 -36.42
CA ALA A 229 5.93 7.87 -36.88
C ALA A 229 6.16 7.96 -38.37
N LEU A 230 5.14 7.69 -39.19
CA LEU A 230 5.16 7.85 -40.61
C LEU A 230 5.75 9.22 -40.85
N ALA A 231 7.01 9.27 -41.37
CA ALA A 231 7.64 10.49 -41.79
C ALA A 231 6.69 11.12 -42.78
N ALA A 232 6.17 12.29 -42.44
CA ALA A 232 5.36 13.06 -43.34
C ALA A 232 6.20 13.25 -44.64
N PRO A 233 5.61 13.12 -45.83
CA PRO A 233 6.36 13.27 -47.08
C PRO A 233 6.95 14.67 -47.09
N ILE A 234 8.28 14.72 -47.13
CA ILE A 234 9.03 15.96 -47.36
C ILE A 234 8.61 16.45 -48.73
N LYS A 235 7.76 17.47 -48.79
CA LYS A 235 7.53 18.22 -50.02
C LYS A 235 8.87 18.83 -50.41
N SER A 236 9.47 18.30 -51.46
CA SER A 236 10.60 18.90 -52.17
C SER A 236 10.18 20.28 -52.66
N ALA A 237 10.59 21.33 -51.95
CA ALA A 237 10.54 22.70 -52.46
C ALA A 237 11.80 22.90 -53.25
N SER A 238 11.62 23.05 -54.57
CA SER A 238 12.60 23.47 -55.55
C SER A 238 13.25 24.79 -55.15
N ALA A 239 14.57 24.83 -55.27
CA ALA A 239 15.39 26.05 -55.18
C ALA A 239 15.10 27.04 -56.31
N PRO A 240 15.39 28.33 -56.12
CA PRO A 240 16.12 29.12 -57.13
C PRO A 240 17.47 29.58 -56.59
N ALA A 241 18.40 29.44 -57.49
CA ALA A 241 19.79 29.98 -57.43
C ALA A 241 19.81 31.49 -57.47
N SER A 242 20.73 32.12 -56.75
CA SER A 242 21.49 33.32 -57.01
C SER A 242 22.37 33.60 -55.78
N GLY A 243 23.63 33.45 -55.80
CA GLY A 243 24.62 34.28 -56.39
C GLY A 243 25.25 35.20 -55.35
N VAL A 244 26.61 35.11 -55.26
CA VAL A 244 27.54 36.19 -54.86
C VAL A 244 28.05 36.24 -53.43
N THR A 245 29.22 35.94 -53.27
CA THR A 245 30.55 36.48 -52.94
C THR A 245 31.15 36.19 -51.60
N VAL A 246 32.37 35.74 -51.75
CA VAL A 246 33.45 35.53 -50.80
C VAL A 246 33.77 36.75 -49.96
N LYS A 247 34.00 36.63 -48.67
CA LYS A 247 35.06 37.36 -47.97
C LYS A 247 35.64 36.56 -46.84
N THR A 248 36.91 36.26 -47.02
CA THR A 248 37.88 35.72 -46.05
C THR A 248 38.12 36.66 -44.88
N GLY A 249 38.25 36.10 -43.71
CA GLY A 249 38.74 36.80 -42.53
C GLY A 249 39.17 35.77 -41.44
N ALA A 250 40.44 35.68 -41.29
CA ALA A 250 41.19 34.75 -40.49
C ALA A 250 41.17 35.04 -38.96
N THR A 251 41.68 34.06 -38.25
CA THR A 251 42.35 34.10 -36.92
C THR A 251 41.46 34.18 -35.68
N ASN A 252 41.43 33.19 -34.83
CA ASN A 252 42.39 32.89 -33.76
C ASN A 252 41.86 31.74 -32.87
N ALA A 253 42.64 30.70 -32.81
CA ALA A 253 42.60 29.79 -31.67
C ALA A 253 43.47 30.38 -30.53
N PRO A 254 43.23 30.06 -29.30
CA PRO A 254 44.32 29.42 -28.54
C PRO A 254 43.89 28.21 -27.69
N ARG A 255 44.78 27.36 -27.62
CA ARG A 255 45.28 26.15 -27.01
C ARG A 255 44.88 25.87 -25.52
N PRO A 256 45.00 24.58 -25.11
CA PRO A 256 44.55 24.07 -23.84
C PRO A 256 45.60 24.24 -22.71
N VAL A 257 45.11 24.36 -21.46
CA VAL A 257 45.96 24.34 -20.27
C VAL A 257 45.83 22.99 -19.55
N VAL A 258 46.97 22.35 -19.51
CA VAL A 258 47.27 21.14 -18.70
C VAL A 258 47.60 21.59 -17.27
N GLY A 259 47.14 20.85 -16.30
CA GLY A 259 47.54 21.01 -14.89
C GLY A 259 46.88 19.99 -13.99
N LYS A 260 47.50 18.97 -13.80
CA LYS A 260 48.35 18.36 -12.74
C LYS A 260 47.55 17.51 -11.74
N SER A 261 47.81 16.22 -11.82
CA SER A 261 47.66 15.19 -10.83
C SER A 261 48.30 15.56 -9.47
N VAL A 262 47.62 15.25 -8.38
CA VAL A 262 48.26 15.02 -7.10
C VAL A 262 47.72 13.69 -6.53
N THR A 263 48.57 12.70 -6.58
CA THR A 263 48.55 11.48 -5.82
C THR A 263 48.82 11.78 -4.34
N ASN A 264 48.06 11.21 -3.43
CA ASN A 264 48.60 10.85 -2.15
C ASN A 264 48.00 9.55 -1.62
N ALA A 265 48.86 8.57 -1.59
CA ALA A 265 48.71 7.32 -0.86
C ALA A 265 49.11 7.52 0.58
N ALA A 266 48.42 6.93 1.51
CA ALA A 266 49.01 6.39 2.74
C ALA A 266 48.06 5.38 3.41
N LYS A 267 48.52 4.16 3.51
CA LYS A 267 48.18 3.07 4.42
C LYS A 267 49.00 3.20 5.71
N PRO A 268 48.96 2.35 6.70
CA PRO A 268 47.89 1.72 7.53
C PRO A 268 48.18 1.84 9.03
N LYS A 269 47.21 1.57 9.85
CA LYS A 269 47.44 0.71 11.06
C LYS A 269 46.09 0.16 11.52
#